data_ddb074d30d7267de04c5296d1172a863
#
_entry.id   ddb074d30d7267de04c5296d1172a863
#
_cell.length_a   1.000
_cell.length_b   1.000
_cell.length_c   1.000
_cell.angle_alpha   90.00
_cell.angle_beta   90.00
_cell.angle_gamma   90.00
#
_symmetry.space_group_name_H-M   'P 1'
#
loop_
_entity.id
_entity.type
_entity.pdbx_description
1 polymer ?
#
loop_
_entity_poly.entity_id
_entity_poly.type
_entity_poly.pdbx_seq_one_letter_code
_entity_poly.pdbx_strand_id
1 'polypeptide(L)'
;MPIRFIRAWMVVVLTCSAVLPEQFAVFPDRKELRSPDGKFVIRSVDYAPRPHEFSGLFRSLILQNTTDGSARELYHYVGRVGVAWSGNNFLIVTDYVNKKTARALVFRIDRPDEYLVLDKPSLAARIPEERRVQLERNDHAFLEVSRIEGSVLTLRVWGYGAHDPQGFRFQCTYELDQGTTACRDTVATGVKP
;
A
#
# COMPACT_ATOMS: atom_id res chain seq x y z
N MET A 1 31.91 -56.50 -31.05
CA MET A 1 31.79 -55.38 -30.10
C MET A 1 30.72 -54.48 -30.61
N PRO A 2 29.53 -54.36 -29.93
CA PRO A 2 28.49 -53.41 -30.37
C PRO A 2 28.64 -52.11 -29.57
N ILE A 3 28.71 -51.01 -30.35
CA ILE A 3 28.78 -49.63 -29.84
C ILE A 3 27.33 -49.20 -29.48
N ARG A 4 27.12 -48.94 -28.17
CA ARG A 4 25.83 -48.43 -27.64
C ARG A 4 25.85 -46.89 -27.78
N PHE A 5 24.99 -46.36 -28.64
CA PHE A 5 24.67 -44.94 -28.72
C PHE A 5 23.74 -44.56 -27.54
N ILE A 6 24.25 -43.78 -26.60
CA ILE A 6 23.46 -43.14 -25.54
C ILE A 6 22.87 -41.88 -26.14
N ARG A 7 21.54 -41.87 -26.41
CA ARG A 7 20.80 -40.66 -26.74
C ARG A 7 20.56 -39.84 -25.49
N ALA A 8 21.30 -38.76 -25.34
CA ALA A 8 21.03 -37.76 -24.31
C ALA A 8 19.78 -36.96 -24.70
N TRP A 9 18.71 -37.09 -23.94
CA TRP A 9 17.53 -36.23 -24.03
C TRP A 9 17.84 -34.93 -23.30
N MET A 10 17.97 -33.86 -24.05
CA MET A 10 18.11 -32.52 -23.53
C MET A 10 16.71 -32.02 -23.14
N VAL A 11 16.38 -32.06 -21.84
CA VAL A 11 15.15 -31.47 -21.32
C VAL A 11 15.38 -29.96 -21.23
N VAL A 12 14.82 -29.22 -22.19
CA VAL A 12 14.76 -27.74 -22.12
C VAL A 12 13.67 -27.38 -21.13
N VAL A 13 14.07 -27.07 -19.90
CA VAL A 13 13.16 -26.47 -18.91
C VAL A 13 12.95 -25.00 -19.30
N LEU A 14 11.87 -24.73 -20.00
CA LEU A 14 11.35 -23.39 -20.21
C LEU A 14 10.87 -22.85 -18.84
N THR A 15 11.74 -22.15 -18.12
CA THR A 15 11.35 -21.33 -16.97
C THR A 15 10.56 -20.14 -17.50
N CYS A 16 9.23 -20.31 -17.58
CA CYS A 16 8.33 -19.21 -17.77
C CYS A 16 8.42 -18.33 -16.51
N SER A 17 9.26 -17.31 -16.55
CA SER A 17 9.27 -16.25 -15.53
C SER A 17 7.95 -15.51 -15.68
N ALA A 18 6.94 -15.94 -14.90
CA ALA A 18 5.72 -15.17 -14.75
C ALA A 18 6.15 -13.82 -14.14
N VAL A 19 6.16 -12.79 -14.95
CA VAL A 19 6.27 -11.40 -14.48
C VAL A 19 5.03 -11.19 -13.62
N LEU A 20 5.20 -11.23 -12.30
CA LEU A 20 4.12 -10.89 -11.37
C LEU A 20 3.65 -9.49 -11.74
N PRO A 21 2.36 -9.28 -11.98
CA PRO A 21 1.86 -7.95 -12.27
C PRO A 21 2.26 -7.02 -11.12
N GLU A 22 2.77 -5.85 -11.48
CA GLU A 22 3.19 -4.85 -10.52
C GLU A 22 1.99 -4.48 -9.65
N GLN A 23 2.03 -4.89 -8.39
CA GLN A 23 0.91 -4.73 -7.45
C GLN A 23 0.85 -3.33 -6.81
N PHE A 24 1.79 -2.46 -7.16
CA PHE A 24 1.92 -1.12 -6.59
C PHE A 24 2.06 -0.05 -7.68
N ALA A 25 1.43 1.10 -7.47
CA ALA A 25 1.57 2.28 -8.30
C ALA A 25 1.53 3.57 -7.48
N VAL A 26 2.17 4.61 -7.98
CA VAL A 26 2.02 5.98 -7.46
C VAL A 26 1.20 6.78 -8.46
N PHE A 27 0.08 7.32 -8.00
CA PHE A 27 -0.76 8.21 -8.80
C PHE A 27 -0.47 9.67 -8.45
N PRO A 28 -0.53 10.58 -9.44
CA PRO A 28 -0.97 10.40 -10.82
C PRO A 28 0.14 9.98 -11.80
N ASP A 29 1.35 9.63 -11.36
CA ASP A 29 2.47 9.30 -12.24
C ASP A 29 2.14 8.10 -13.14
N ARG A 30 1.36 7.17 -12.62
CA ARG A 30 0.81 6.05 -13.36
C ARG A 30 -0.63 6.32 -13.79
N LYS A 31 -1.03 5.82 -14.97
CA LYS A 31 -2.38 6.04 -15.50
C LYS A 31 -3.40 5.05 -14.93
N GLU A 32 -2.98 3.81 -14.72
CA GLU A 32 -3.84 2.73 -14.21
C GLU A 32 -3.06 1.66 -13.46
N LEU A 33 -3.75 0.95 -12.56
CA LEU A 33 -3.25 -0.22 -11.86
C LEU A 33 -4.33 -1.31 -11.90
N ARG A 34 -4.01 -2.49 -12.46
CA ARG A 34 -4.93 -3.62 -12.56
C ARG A 34 -4.85 -4.52 -11.35
N SER A 35 -6.00 -5.11 -10.96
CA SER A 35 -6.02 -6.20 -9.98
C SER A 35 -5.26 -7.43 -10.51
N PRO A 36 -4.74 -8.31 -9.63
CA PRO A 36 -4.01 -9.50 -10.05
C PRO A 36 -4.80 -10.41 -11.00
N ASP A 37 -6.12 -10.51 -10.82
CA ASP A 37 -7.02 -11.30 -11.69
C ASP A 37 -7.53 -10.52 -12.93
N GLY A 38 -7.14 -9.25 -13.05
CA GLY A 38 -7.52 -8.37 -14.16
C GLY A 38 -8.98 -7.90 -14.17
N LYS A 39 -9.81 -8.27 -13.17
CA LYS A 39 -11.22 -7.91 -13.12
C LYS A 39 -11.48 -6.45 -12.78
N PHE A 40 -10.52 -5.81 -12.13
CA PHE A 40 -10.64 -4.42 -11.71
C PHE A 40 -9.46 -3.58 -12.17
N VAL A 41 -9.71 -2.31 -12.40
CA VAL A 41 -8.70 -1.30 -12.72
C VAL A 41 -8.91 -0.09 -11.84
N ILE A 42 -7.84 0.40 -11.23
CA ILE A 42 -7.80 1.70 -10.58
C ILE A 42 -7.26 2.72 -11.55
N ARG A 43 -7.94 3.86 -11.64
CA ARG A 43 -7.51 5.04 -12.40
C ARG A 43 -7.57 6.28 -11.53
N SER A 44 -6.72 7.24 -11.87
CA SER A 44 -6.79 8.59 -11.31
C SER A 44 -7.41 9.54 -12.34
N VAL A 45 -8.41 10.28 -11.91
CA VAL A 45 -9.04 11.34 -12.70
C VAL A 45 -8.96 12.67 -12.00
N ASP A 46 -8.91 13.75 -12.75
CA ASP A 46 -8.96 15.09 -12.17
C ASP A 46 -10.34 15.34 -11.58
N TYR A 47 -10.37 15.86 -10.37
CA TYR A 47 -11.57 16.25 -9.66
C TYR A 47 -11.52 17.76 -9.41
N ALA A 48 -12.44 18.51 -9.98
CA ALA A 48 -12.56 19.94 -9.74
C ALA A 48 -13.83 20.19 -8.93
N PRO A 49 -13.73 20.39 -7.59
CA PRO A 49 -14.90 20.69 -6.77
C PRO A 49 -15.55 22.03 -7.13
N ARG A 50 -14.76 22.93 -7.77
CA ARG A 50 -15.24 24.20 -8.35
C ARG A 50 -14.47 24.53 -9.62
N PRO A 51 -15.12 25.01 -10.68
CA PRO A 51 -14.51 25.23 -11.99
C PRO A 51 -13.28 26.17 -12.04
N HIS A 52 -13.02 26.93 -10.99
CA HIS A 52 -11.96 27.95 -10.94
C HIS A 52 -10.93 27.74 -9.83
N GLU A 53 -11.06 26.70 -9.00
CA GLU A 53 -10.15 26.43 -7.90
C GLU A 53 -9.24 25.23 -8.22
N PHE A 54 -7.94 25.52 -8.44
CA PHE A 54 -6.83 24.54 -8.41
C PHE A 54 -7.01 23.30 -9.29
N SER A 55 -7.29 23.50 -10.58
CA SER A 55 -7.29 22.39 -11.54
C SER A 55 -5.94 21.64 -11.51
N GLY A 56 -6.02 20.31 -11.40
CA GLY A 56 -4.85 19.42 -11.44
C GLY A 56 -4.24 19.06 -10.08
N LEU A 57 -4.67 19.67 -8.97
CA LEU A 57 -4.22 19.27 -7.62
C LEU A 57 -5.17 18.26 -6.97
N PHE A 58 -6.47 18.39 -7.21
CA PHE A 58 -7.50 17.51 -6.65
C PHE A 58 -7.80 16.39 -7.63
N ARG A 59 -7.80 15.17 -7.14
CA ARG A 59 -7.98 13.96 -7.92
C ARG A 59 -8.86 12.96 -7.22
N SER A 60 -9.48 12.07 -8.01
CA SER A 60 -10.23 10.94 -7.51
C SER A 60 -9.61 9.64 -7.99
N LEU A 61 -9.55 8.65 -7.11
CA LEU A 61 -9.33 7.26 -7.48
C LEU A 61 -10.66 6.63 -7.87
N ILE A 62 -10.70 6.08 -9.07
CA ILE A 62 -11.87 5.39 -9.62
C ILE A 62 -11.55 3.91 -9.73
N LEU A 63 -12.39 3.07 -9.11
CA LEU A 63 -12.41 1.63 -9.30
C LEU A 63 -13.37 1.29 -10.45
N GLN A 64 -12.86 0.63 -11.47
CA GLN A 64 -13.65 0.18 -12.60
C GLN A 64 -13.63 -1.35 -12.68
N ASN A 65 -14.81 -1.97 -12.79
CA ASN A 65 -14.94 -3.38 -13.12
C ASN A 65 -14.74 -3.55 -14.65
N THR A 66 -13.81 -4.40 -15.05
CA THR A 66 -13.47 -4.62 -16.48
C THR A 66 -14.49 -5.50 -17.19
N THR A 67 -15.35 -6.24 -16.45
CA THR A 67 -16.31 -7.18 -17.02
C THR A 67 -17.57 -6.46 -17.51
N ASP A 68 -18.12 -5.57 -16.70
CA ASP A 68 -19.37 -4.85 -17.00
C ASP A 68 -19.18 -3.36 -17.25
N GLY A 69 -17.93 -2.86 -17.09
CA GLY A 69 -17.59 -1.46 -17.29
C GLY A 69 -18.06 -0.53 -16.17
N SER A 70 -18.73 -1.05 -15.13
CA SER A 70 -19.17 -0.24 -14.01
C SER A 70 -17.99 0.42 -13.32
N ALA A 71 -18.16 1.67 -12.91
CA ALA A 71 -17.14 2.46 -12.28
C ALA A 71 -17.70 3.17 -11.05
N ARG A 72 -16.87 3.27 -10.00
CA ARG A 72 -17.20 4.00 -8.77
C ARG A 72 -16.01 4.76 -8.27
N GLU A 73 -16.30 5.90 -7.67
CA GLU A 73 -15.31 6.67 -6.96
C GLU A 73 -15.01 6.05 -5.61
N LEU A 74 -13.71 5.92 -5.28
CA LEU A 74 -13.26 5.37 -4.01
C LEU A 74 -12.75 6.45 -3.06
N TYR A 75 -11.96 7.39 -3.57
CA TYR A 75 -11.23 8.28 -2.71
C TYR A 75 -10.79 9.55 -3.43
N HIS A 76 -10.97 10.71 -2.76
CA HIS A 76 -10.40 11.98 -3.20
C HIS A 76 -9.05 12.23 -2.53
N TYR A 77 -8.09 12.73 -3.30
CA TYR A 77 -6.77 13.03 -2.78
C TYR A 77 -6.18 14.30 -3.40
N VAL A 78 -5.15 14.83 -2.75
CA VAL A 78 -4.39 15.99 -3.21
C VAL A 78 -2.94 15.59 -3.43
N GLY A 79 -2.39 15.96 -4.58
CA GLY A 79 -1.00 15.65 -4.90
C GLY A 79 -0.80 14.20 -5.33
N ARG A 80 -0.23 13.36 -4.46
CA ARG A 80 0.19 11.99 -4.80
C ARG A 80 -0.29 10.99 -3.76
N VAL A 81 -0.67 9.79 -4.23
CA VAL A 81 -1.00 8.65 -3.39
C VAL A 81 -0.32 7.39 -3.91
N GLY A 82 0.14 6.54 -2.99
CA GLY A 82 0.54 5.16 -3.31
C GLY A 82 -0.69 4.25 -3.30
N VAL A 83 -0.81 3.38 -4.28
CA VAL A 83 -1.91 2.40 -4.37
C VAL A 83 -1.34 1.02 -4.59
N ALA A 84 -1.80 0.04 -3.83
CA ALA A 84 -1.37 -1.34 -3.94
C ALA A 84 -2.55 -2.31 -3.84
N TRP A 85 -2.47 -3.42 -4.58
CA TRP A 85 -3.36 -4.56 -4.40
C TRP A 85 -2.81 -5.54 -3.36
N SER A 86 -3.69 -6.04 -2.49
CA SER A 86 -3.42 -7.22 -1.67
C SER A 86 -4.37 -8.34 -2.09
N GLY A 87 -3.85 -9.27 -2.89
CA GLY A 87 -4.68 -10.23 -3.58
C GLY A 87 -5.73 -9.54 -4.46
N ASN A 88 -6.88 -10.19 -4.63
CA ASN A 88 -8.00 -9.64 -5.39
C ASN A 88 -9.05 -8.92 -4.51
N ASN A 89 -8.90 -9.00 -3.19
CA ASN A 89 -9.94 -8.62 -2.25
C ASN A 89 -9.71 -7.26 -1.60
N PHE A 90 -8.47 -6.79 -1.56
CA PHE A 90 -8.13 -5.55 -0.87
C PHE A 90 -7.35 -4.59 -1.76
N LEU A 91 -7.68 -3.32 -1.64
CA LEU A 91 -6.92 -2.21 -2.20
C LEU A 91 -6.43 -1.32 -1.06
N ILE A 92 -5.13 -1.06 -1.04
CA ILE A 92 -4.49 -0.21 -0.06
C ILE A 92 -4.11 1.12 -0.71
N VAL A 93 -4.54 2.22 -0.11
CA VAL A 93 -4.18 3.58 -0.52
C VAL A 93 -3.34 4.21 0.57
N THR A 94 -2.08 4.56 0.26
CA THR A 94 -1.22 5.33 1.15
C THR A 94 -1.32 6.81 0.76
N ASP A 95 -1.93 7.59 1.64
CA ASP A 95 -2.16 9.02 1.43
C ASP A 95 -1.24 9.87 2.31
N TYR A 96 -0.47 10.74 1.68
CA TYR A 96 0.36 11.73 2.36
C TYR A 96 -0.47 12.99 2.58
N VAL A 97 -1.25 12.98 3.67
CA VAL A 97 -2.24 14.04 3.99
C VAL A 97 -1.58 15.43 4.05
N ASN A 98 -0.35 15.48 4.55
CA ASN A 98 0.46 16.70 4.59
C ASN A 98 1.94 16.36 4.83
N LYS A 99 2.79 17.38 5.03
CA LYS A 99 4.23 17.19 5.30
C LYS A 99 4.55 16.51 6.64
N LYS A 100 3.56 16.34 7.51
CA LYS A 100 3.74 15.80 8.87
C LYS A 100 3.10 14.44 9.08
N THR A 101 2.14 14.07 8.24
CA THR A 101 1.33 12.86 8.45
C THR A 101 1.05 12.11 7.16
N ALA A 102 1.10 10.79 7.26
CA ALA A 102 0.58 9.87 6.25
C ALA A 102 -0.36 8.87 6.90
N ARG A 103 -1.29 8.34 6.13
CA ARG A 103 -2.24 7.29 6.55
C ARG A 103 -2.37 6.24 5.46
N ALA A 104 -2.81 5.05 5.83
CA ALA A 104 -3.23 4.03 4.88
C ALA A 104 -4.74 3.81 5.00
N LEU A 105 -5.39 3.70 3.86
CA LEU A 105 -6.79 3.31 3.76
C LEU A 105 -6.85 1.93 3.13
N VAL A 106 -7.62 1.04 3.71
CA VAL A 106 -7.76 -0.34 3.23
C VAL A 106 -9.21 -0.54 2.80
N PHE A 107 -9.42 -0.67 1.50
CA PHE A 107 -10.73 -0.91 0.89
C PHE A 107 -10.91 -2.40 0.66
N ARG A 108 -12.06 -2.91 1.02
CA ARG A 108 -12.52 -4.23 0.57
C ARG A 108 -13.22 -4.07 -0.76
N ILE A 109 -12.88 -4.90 -1.73
CA ILE A 109 -13.44 -4.78 -3.09
C ILE A 109 -14.91 -5.18 -3.14
N ASP A 110 -15.34 -6.14 -2.29
CA ASP A 110 -16.74 -6.53 -2.15
C ASP A 110 -17.61 -5.49 -1.44
N ARG A 111 -17.01 -4.60 -0.64
CA ARG A 111 -17.66 -3.53 0.11
C ARG A 111 -16.84 -2.24 0.12
N PRO A 112 -16.59 -1.64 -1.03
CA PRO A 112 -15.65 -0.52 -1.14
C PRO A 112 -16.13 0.78 -0.48
N ASP A 113 -17.38 0.87 -0.03
CA ASP A 113 -17.88 1.98 0.79
C ASP A 113 -17.44 1.87 2.25
N GLU A 114 -17.07 0.66 2.69
CA GLU A 114 -16.56 0.39 4.04
C GLU A 114 -15.05 0.23 3.96
N TYR A 115 -14.30 1.25 4.37
CA TYR A 115 -12.85 1.18 4.39
C TYR A 115 -12.28 1.41 5.79
N LEU A 116 -11.19 0.71 6.08
CA LEU A 116 -10.44 0.88 7.31
C LEU A 116 -9.43 2.02 7.13
N VAL A 117 -9.38 2.91 8.10
CA VAL A 117 -8.34 3.95 8.18
C VAL A 117 -7.27 3.51 9.17
N LEU A 118 -6.05 3.40 8.71
CA LEU A 118 -4.85 3.21 9.53
C LEU A 118 -4.07 4.54 9.54
N ASP A 119 -4.36 5.33 10.54
CA ASP A 119 -3.70 6.60 10.81
C ASP A 119 -3.06 6.59 12.20
N LYS A 120 -2.47 7.71 12.61
CA LYS A 120 -1.83 7.85 13.91
C LYS A 120 -2.76 7.47 15.08
N PRO A 121 -4.00 7.98 15.20
CA PRO A 121 -4.91 7.61 16.28
C PRO A 121 -5.33 6.15 16.27
N SER A 122 -5.70 5.62 15.10
CA SER A 122 -6.16 4.24 14.98
C SER A 122 -5.05 3.23 15.23
N LEU A 123 -3.81 3.56 14.86
CA LEU A 123 -2.65 2.74 15.14
C LEU A 123 -2.29 2.79 16.63
N ALA A 124 -2.30 3.98 17.26
CA ALA A 124 -2.02 4.15 18.68
C ALA A 124 -2.90 3.27 19.57
N ALA A 125 -4.17 3.08 19.18
CA ALA A 125 -5.10 2.22 19.91
C ALA A 125 -4.78 0.71 19.84
N ARG A 126 -3.87 0.29 18.95
CA ARG A 126 -3.60 -1.12 18.63
C ARG A 126 -2.17 -1.58 18.91
N ILE A 127 -1.27 -0.65 19.26
CA ILE A 127 0.15 -0.96 19.48
C ILE A 127 0.50 -0.97 20.97
N PRO A 128 1.60 -1.62 21.38
CA PRO A 128 2.08 -1.60 22.76
C PRO A 128 2.27 -0.17 23.28
N GLU A 129 2.05 0.01 24.58
CA GLU A 129 2.03 1.34 25.21
C GLU A 129 3.33 2.13 24.99
N GLU A 130 4.49 1.48 25.09
CA GLU A 130 5.78 2.13 24.85
C GLU A 130 5.88 2.75 23.45
N ARG A 131 5.31 2.10 22.43
CA ARG A 131 5.27 2.57 21.04
C ARG A 131 4.20 3.64 20.85
N ARG A 132 3.08 3.49 21.54
CA ARG A 132 2.03 4.51 21.57
C ARG A 132 2.57 5.83 22.09
N VAL A 133 3.31 5.82 23.20
CA VAL A 133 3.92 7.01 23.77
C VAL A 133 4.89 7.69 22.79
N GLN A 134 5.72 6.92 22.07
CA GLN A 134 6.58 7.46 21.03
C GLN A 134 5.77 8.12 19.91
N LEU A 135 4.73 7.43 19.42
CA LEU A 135 3.88 7.91 18.34
C LEU A 135 3.13 9.19 18.73
N GLU A 136 2.55 9.23 19.91
CA GLU A 136 1.73 10.36 20.39
C GLU A 136 2.54 11.63 20.71
N ARG A 137 3.75 11.47 21.25
CA ARG A 137 4.62 12.60 21.64
C ARG A 137 5.18 13.39 20.46
N ASN A 138 5.21 12.81 19.28
CA ASN A 138 5.85 13.40 18.12
C ASN A 138 4.84 14.04 17.17
N ASP A 139 5.14 15.27 16.74
CA ASP A 139 4.28 16.01 15.79
C ASP A 139 4.32 15.40 14.40
N HIS A 140 5.49 14.87 14.00
CA HIS A 140 5.67 14.21 12.71
C HIS A 140 5.60 12.71 12.90
N ALA A 141 4.57 12.12 12.34
CA ALA A 141 4.36 10.68 12.38
C ALA A 141 3.85 10.19 11.03
N PHE A 142 4.57 9.25 10.46
CA PHE A 142 4.30 8.68 9.14
C PHE A 142 4.04 7.19 9.26
N LEU A 143 3.10 6.74 8.46
CA LEU A 143 2.75 5.34 8.30
C LEU A 143 2.74 5.02 6.81
N GLU A 144 3.41 3.96 6.44
CA GLU A 144 3.50 3.48 5.06
C GLU A 144 3.34 1.97 5.04
N VAL A 145 2.60 1.46 4.06
CA VAL A 145 2.57 0.03 3.76
C VAL A 145 3.84 -0.30 2.98
N SER A 146 4.76 -1.02 3.62
CA SER A 146 6.04 -1.38 3.02
C SER A 146 6.03 -2.75 2.31
N ARG A 147 5.07 -3.61 2.66
CA ARG A 147 4.93 -4.96 2.10
C ARG A 147 3.49 -5.46 2.27
N ILE A 148 3.06 -6.29 1.35
CA ILE A 148 1.76 -6.96 1.38
C ILE A 148 1.98 -8.43 1.04
N GLU A 149 1.56 -9.33 1.93
CA GLU A 149 1.64 -10.77 1.72
C GLU A 149 0.30 -11.40 2.12
N GLY A 150 -0.47 -11.83 1.14
CA GLY A 150 -1.83 -12.33 1.37
C GLY A 150 -2.70 -11.28 2.07
N SER A 151 -3.17 -11.59 3.28
CA SER A 151 -3.94 -10.68 4.13
C SER A 151 -3.10 -9.90 5.14
N VAL A 152 -1.77 -10.03 5.12
CA VAL A 152 -0.87 -9.39 6.06
C VAL A 152 -0.23 -8.15 5.47
N LEU A 153 -0.48 -7.00 6.08
CA LEU A 153 0.23 -5.76 5.77
C LEU A 153 1.43 -5.61 6.69
N THR A 154 2.57 -5.26 6.12
CA THR A 154 3.71 -4.78 6.87
C THR A 154 3.73 -3.26 6.83
N LEU A 155 3.55 -2.64 7.98
CA LEU A 155 3.52 -1.20 8.16
C LEU A 155 4.87 -0.73 8.67
N ARG A 156 5.46 0.26 8.01
CA ARG A 156 6.57 1.02 8.52
C ARG A 156 6.03 2.26 9.20
N VAL A 157 6.39 2.46 10.46
CA VAL A 157 6.01 3.63 11.23
C VAL A 157 7.26 4.37 11.66
N TRP A 158 7.32 5.66 11.38
CA TRP A 158 8.45 6.51 11.78
C TRP A 158 7.99 7.92 12.05
N GLY A 159 8.81 8.65 12.76
CA GLY A 159 8.52 10.03 13.05
C GLY A 159 9.66 10.72 13.78
N TYR A 160 9.47 11.99 14.04
CA TYR A 160 10.38 12.83 14.80
C TYR A 160 9.63 14.01 15.41
N GLY A 161 10.27 14.67 16.36
CA GLY A 161 9.69 15.84 17.02
C GLY A 161 10.60 16.39 18.12
N ALA A 162 10.07 17.33 18.90
CA ALA A 162 10.83 17.96 19.99
C ALA A 162 11.30 16.96 21.07
N HIS A 163 10.52 15.90 21.28
CA HIS A 163 10.81 14.87 22.28
C HIS A 163 11.75 13.77 21.77
N ASP A 164 11.77 13.54 20.46
CA ASP A 164 12.62 12.56 19.78
C ASP A 164 13.33 13.20 18.58
N PRO A 165 14.32 14.08 18.78
CA PRO A 165 15.02 14.76 17.67
C PRO A 165 15.77 13.78 16.75
N GLN A 166 16.18 12.62 17.29
CA GLN A 166 16.80 11.53 16.52
C GLN A 166 15.77 10.73 15.72
N GLY A 167 14.49 10.96 16.01
CA GLY A 167 13.39 10.21 15.44
C GLY A 167 13.21 8.83 16.06
N PHE A 168 12.08 8.22 15.74
CA PHE A 168 11.77 6.84 16.08
C PHE A 168 11.40 6.07 14.82
N ARG A 169 11.56 4.75 14.86
CA ARG A 169 11.15 3.85 13.78
C ARG A 169 10.84 2.47 14.33
N PHE A 170 9.68 1.95 13.96
CA PHE A 170 9.32 0.57 14.22
C PHE A 170 8.49 0.01 13.06
N GLN A 171 8.29 -1.30 13.06
CA GLN A 171 7.53 -2.02 12.06
C GLN A 171 6.38 -2.75 12.73
N CYS A 172 5.19 -2.67 12.15
CA CYS A 172 4.04 -3.44 12.58
C CYS A 172 3.57 -4.35 11.46
N THR A 173 3.00 -5.49 11.84
CA THR A 173 2.18 -6.31 10.96
C THR A 173 0.72 -6.05 11.31
N TYR A 174 -0.13 -5.96 10.31
CA TYR A 174 -1.58 -5.84 10.46
C TYR A 174 -2.27 -6.93 9.65
N GLU A 175 -3.05 -7.76 10.33
CA GLU A 175 -3.85 -8.82 9.73
C GLU A 175 -5.20 -8.25 9.28
N LEU A 176 -5.44 -8.20 7.97
CA LEU A 176 -6.66 -7.63 7.40
C LEU A 176 -7.92 -8.36 7.83
N ASP A 177 -7.85 -9.69 7.93
CA ASP A 177 -9.02 -10.53 8.25
C ASP A 177 -9.38 -10.49 9.74
N GLN A 178 -8.38 -10.32 10.60
CA GLN A 178 -8.53 -10.38 12.06
C GLN A 178 -8.55 -8.98 12.71
N GLY A 179 -8.02 -7.98 12.01
CA GLY A 179 -7.86 -6.62 12.54
C GLY A 179 -6.81 -6.51 13.65
N THR A 180 -5.91 -7.50 13.77
CA THR A 180 -4.88 -7.55 14.82
C THR A 180 -3.60 -6.88 14.36
N THR A 181 -2.86 -6.31 15.32
CA THR A 181 -1.58 -5.62 15.06
C THR A 181 -0.52 -6.14 16.01
N ALA A 182 0.67 -6.44 15.48
CA ALA A 182 1.87 -6.75 16.25
C ALA A 182 3.02 -5.85 15.78
N CYS A 183 3.76 -5.25 16.72
CA CYS A 183 4.85 -4.34 16.41
C CYS A 183 6.19 -4.82 16.97
N ARG A 184 7.26 -4.54 16.24
CA ARG A 184 8.64 -4.81 16.64
C ARG A 184 9.55 -3.63 16.27
N ASP A 185 10.65 -3.48 16.99
CA ASP A 185 11.70 -2.55 16.60
C ASP A 185 12.29 -2.93 15.25
N THR A 186 12.49 -1.97 14.40
CA THR A 186 13.42 -2.13 13.31
C THR A 186 14.79 -1.78 13.85
N VAL A 187 15.67 -2.79 13.99
CA VAL A 187 17.09 -2.56 14.26
C VAL A 187 17.56 -1.54 13.23
N ALA A 188 18.08 -0.42 13.70
CA ALA A 188 18.69 0.58 12.83
C ALA A 188 19.91 -0.05 12.16
N THR A 189 19.70 -0.69 10.99
CA THR A 189 20.80 -0.96 10.07
C THR A 189 21.25 0.42 9.61
N GLY A 190 22.44 0.83 10.05
CA GLY A 190 23.01 2.17 9.98
C GLY A 190 23.11 2.81 8.60
N VAL A 191 21.98 3.08 7.97
CA VAL A 191 21.85 3.93 6.80
C VAL A 191 21.29 5.25 7.29
N LYS A 192 22.19 6.25 7.46
CA LYS A 192 21.78 7.65 7.55
C LYS A 192 20.93 8.01 6.33
N PRO A 193 19.89 8.84 6.51
CA PRO A 193 19.08 9.38 5.43
C PRO A 193 19.91 10.21 4.45
#